data_404ece10782756683b2bb01731059c2d
#
_entry.id   404ece10782756683b2bb01731059c2d
#
_cell.length_a   1.000
_cell.length_b   1.000
_cell.length_c   1.000
_cell.angle_alpha   90.00
_cell.angle_beta   90.00
_cell.angle_gamma   90.00
#
_symmetry.space_group_name_H-M   'P 1'
#
loop_
_entity.id
_entity.type
_entity.pdbx_description
1 polymer ?
#
loop_
_entity_poly.entity_id
_entity_poly.type
_entity_poly.pdbx_seq_one_letter_code
_entity_poly.pdbx_strand_id
1 'polypeptide(L)'
;MRYAENILGTIGNTPLVKLNRVTSEVDALVLAKVETFNPGNSVKDRMAVKMIEDAEANGNLKPGGTIIEGTSGNTGMGLALVAIIKGYKLICVISDKQSKEKMDILRAVGAKVVVCPTDVEPTDPRSYYSVSKRLAEETPNSWYVNQYDNPSNAIAHYEQTGPEIWEQTGGKITHFVVGVGTGGTISGVGKYLKERNPNIKIWGIDTYGSVFKKYHETGIFDENEIYSYITEGIGEDILPKNVDFSLIDGFTKVTDKDAAVYTRKIALEEGIFVGNSAGAAIKGLLQLKEHFKPKDVVVVLFHDSGSRYVGKMFNDDWMRERGFLEEVITKAEDVIKDHIDKPLIVVRTEELVSHAIERMRKYKISQIPVIDVTGFVGSVDESDLFQSYVADKDVADKPIKEVMGKPFPIVKFGTSIEEVSRLFTKENEAVLIELENGNHHIITKYDIIGSIK
;
A
#
# COMPACT_ATOMS: atom_id res chain seq x y z
N MET A 1 36.91 21.93 3.60
CA MET A 1 35.44 21.78 3.74
C MET A 1 35.08 20.42 3.23
N ARG A 2 34.07 19.76 3.82
CA ARG A 2 33.56 18.44 3.35
C ARG A 2 32.24 18.67 2.62
N TYR A 3 32.19 18.51 1.31
CA TYR A 3 30.99 18.64 0.47
C TYR A 3 31.11 17.70 -0.74
N ALA A 4 29.96 17.38 -1.36
CA ALA A 4 29.92 16.66 -2.63
C ALA A 4 29.96 17.67 -3.78
N GLU A 5 30.70 17.36 -4.85
CA GLU A 5 30.78 18.23 -6.03
C GLU A 5 29.44 18.38 -6.77
N ASN A 6 28.63 17.33 -6.71
CA ASN A 6 27.27 17.31 -7.21
C ASN A 6 26.47 16.23 -6.49
N ILE A 7 25.19 16.10 -6.84
CA ILE A 7 24.27 15.17 -6.16
C ILE A 7 24.68 13.69 -6.29
N LEU A 8 25.41 13.30 -7.34
CA LEU A 8 25.86 11.92 -7.54
C LEU A 8 26.85 11.48 -6.46
N GLY A 9 27.65 12.42 -5.91
CA GLY A 9 28.56 12.15 -4.81
C GLY A 9 27.88 11.86 -3.46
N THR A 10 26.55 11.89 -3.40
CA THR A 10 25.77 11.53 -2.21
C THR A 10 25.13 10.14 -2.32
N ILE A 11 25.33 9.44 -3.44
CA ILE A 11 24.81 8.08 -3.65
C ILE A 11 25.62 7.10 -2.82
N GLY A 12 24.93 6.17 -2.17
CA GLY A 12 25.56 5.17 -1.32
C GLY A 12 25.69 5.62 0.14
N ASN A 13 26.45 4.87 0.93
CA ASN A 13 26.58 5.03 2.38
C ASN A 13 25.23 5.12 3.11
N THR A 14 24.25 4.38 2.61
CA THR A 14 22.91 4.33 3.18
C THR A 14 22.90 3.64 4.54
N PRO A 15 22.01 4.02 5.48
CA PRO A 15 22.05 3.50 6.82
C PRO A 15 21.59 2.04 6.92
N LEU A 16 22.12 1.33 7.93
CA LEU A 16 21.48 0.15 8.52
C LEU A 16 20.66 0.58 9.73
N VAL A 17 19.38 0.16 9.78
CA VAL A 17 18.45 0.48 10.87
C VAL A 17 17.96 -0.82 11.49
N LYS A 18 18.05 -0.96 12.82
CA LYS A 18 17.48 -2.09 13.52
C LYS A 18 15.96 -2.03 13.46
N LEU A 19 15.32 -3.13 13.07
CA LEU A 19 13.88 -3.31 13.14
C LEU A 19 13.51 -3.90 14.51
N ASN A 20 12.40 -3.43 15.09
CA ASN A 20 12.04 -3.79 16.46
C ASN A 20 10.63 -4.37 16.58
N ARG A 21 9.65 -3.78 15.90
CA ARG A 21 8.22 -4.13 16.05
C ARG A 21 7.76 -5.05 14.94
N VAL A 22 8.00 -4.67 13.69
CA VAL A 22 7.54 -5.42 12.51
C VAL A 22 8.19 -6.80 12.39
N THR A 23 9.32 -7.02 13.07
CA THR A 23 10.06 -8.29 13.14
C THR A 23 10.12 -8.90 14.53
N SER A 24 9.19 -8.53 15.43
CA SER A 24 9.19 -8.98 16.83
C SER A 24 9.07 -10.50 17.03
N GLU A 25 8.59 -11.22 16.03
CA GLU A 25 8.50 -12.69 16.03
C GLU A 25 9.77 -13.40 15.51
N VAL A 26 10.85 -12.65 15.22
CA VAL A 26 12.14 -13.16 14.77
C VAL A 26 13.17 -13.02 15.88
N ASP A 27 13.73 -14.13 16.36
CA ASP A 27 14.69 -14.10 17.47
C ASP A 27 16.08 -13.52 17.09
N ALA A 28 16.39 -13.41 15.80
CA ALA A 28 17.65 -12.87 15.28
C ALA A 28 17.68 -11.34 15.30
N LEU A 29 18.89 -10.77 15.22
CA LEU A 29 19.07 -9.35 14.97
C LEU A 29 18.71 -9.02 13.51
N VAL A 30 17.61 -8.31 13.29
CA VAL A 30 17.17 -7.87 11.95
C VAL A 30 17.52 -6.41 11.72
N LEU A 31 18.25 -6.15 10.63
CA LEU A 31 18.70 -4.82 10.21
C LEU A 31 18.18 -4.51 8.80
N ALA A 32 17.58 -3.35 8.62
CA ALA A 32 17.15 -2.86 7.32
C ALA A 32 18.24 -2.00 6.68
N LYS A 33 18.68 -2.35 5.47
CA LYS A 33 19.50 -1.50 4.60
C LYS A 33 18.57 -0.56 3.84
N VAL A 34 18.51 0.72 4.24
CA VAL A 34 17.47 1.66 3.81
C VAL A 34 17.96 2.49 2.62
N GLU A 35 17.67 2.01 1.40
CA GLU A 35 18.14 2.62 0.14
C GLU A 35 17.36 3.90 -0.27
N THR A 36 16.32 4.27 0.48
CA THR A 36 15.58 5.52 0.26
C THR A 36 16.42 6.78 0.52
N PHE A 37 17.56 6.63 1.19
CA PHE A 37 18.50 7.74 1.46
C PHE A 37 19.34 8.12 0.24
N ASN A 38 19.34 7.34 -0.82
CA ASN A 38 19.91 7.80 -2.07
C ASN A 38 19.14 9.01 -2.63
N PRO A 39 19.77 9.94 -3.36
CA PRO A 39 19.14 11.18 -3.82
C PRO A 39 17.94 10.96 -4.77
N GLY A 40 17.94 9.88 -5.56
CA GLY A 40 16.79 9.44 -6.35
C GLY A 40 15.80 8.55 -5.58
N ASN A 41 15.98 8.43 -4.25
CA ASN A 41 15.16 7.69 -3.31
C ASN A 41 15.02 6.18 -3.61
N SER A 42 16.04 5.58 -4.21
CA SER A 42 16.05 4.13 -4.42
C SER A 42 17.45 3.54 -4.57
N VAL A 43 17.54 2.22 -4.44
CA VAL A 43 18.73 1.42 -4.70
C VAL A 43 19.25 1.56 -6.14
N LYS A 44 18.39 1.96 -7.08
CA LYS A 44 18.69 2.04 -8.51
C LYS A 44 19.64 3.18 -8.86
N ASP A 45 19.81 4.16 -7.99
CA ASP A 45 20.77 5.26 -8.19
C ASP A 45 22.19 4.72 -8.33
N ARG A 46 22.54 3.70 -7.55
CA ARG A 46 23.86 3.06 -7.55
C ARG A 46 24.22 2.48 -8.91
N MET A 47 23.33 1.64 -9.44
CA MET A 47 23.58 0.99 -10.73
C MET A 47 23.51 1.97 -11.91
N ALA A 48 22.69 3.02 -11.82
CA ALA A 48 22.56 4.01 -12.87
C ALA A 48 23.89 4.75 -13.13
N VAL A 49 24.59 5.14 -12.06
CA VAL A 49 25.92 5.75 -12.18
C VAL A 49 26.89 4.79 -12.86
N LYS A 50 27.01 3.57 -12.34
CA LYS A 50 27.96 2.57 -12.86
C LYS A 50 27.70 2.21 -14.32
N MET A 51 26.42 1.99 -14.69
CA MET A 51 26.06 1.64 -16.08
C MET A 51 26.43 2.75 -17.04
N ILE A 52 26.20 4.03 -16.69
CA ILE A 52 26.55 5.17 -17.54
C ILE A 52 28.08 5.34 -17.63
N GLU A 53 28.80 5.25 -16.52
CA GLU A 53 30.27 5.37 -16.52
C GLU A 53 30.95 4.28 -17.34
N ASP A 54 30.47 3.05 -17.24
CA ASP A 54 30.97 1.94 -18.05
C ASP A 54 30.63 2.13 -19.54
N ALA A 55 29.43 2.63 -19.86
CA ALA A 55 29.05 2.93 -21.25
C ALA A 55 29.89 4.06 -21.85
N GLU A 56 30.22 5.08 -21.09
CA GLU A 56 31.16 6.15 -21.49
C GLU A 56 32.56 5.58 -21.76
N ALA A 57 33.08 4.80 -20.80
CA ALA A 57 34.41 4.21 -20.89
C ALA A 57 34.54 3.25 -22.10
N ASN A 58 33.46 2.52 -22.42
CA ASN A 58 33.43 1.58 -23.55
C ASN A 58 33.04 2.25 -24.89
N GLY A 59 32.77 3.57 -24.90
CA GLY A 59 32.37 4.32 -26.09
C GLY A 59 30.94 4.03 -26.60
N ASN A 60 30.13 3.30 -25.83
CA ASN A 60 28.74 3.01 -26.15
C ASN A 60 27.82 4.23 -25.97
N LEU A 61 28.13 5.10 -25.01
CA LEU A 61 27.44 6.37 -24.81
C LEU A 61 28.40 7.53 -25.09
N LYS A 62 28.05 8.37 -26.07
CA LYS A 62 28.86 9.53 -26.49
C LYS A 62 28.28 10.82 -25.91
N PRO A 63 29.11 11.87 -25.71
CA PRO A 63 28.66 13.17 -25.20
C PRO A 63 27.42 13.69 -25.95
N GLY A 64 26.46 14.24 -25.19
CA GLY A 64 25.18 14.74 -25.72
C GLY A 64 24.24 13.67 -26.26
N GLY A 65 24.53 12.40 -26.04
CA GLY A 65 23.72 11.28 -26.47
C GLY A 65 22.38 11.17 -25.74
N THR A 66 21.57 10.22 -26.18
CA THR A 66 20.25 9.92 -25.60
C THR A 66 20.30 8.56 -24.93
N ILE A 67 20.04 8.53 -23.63
CA ILE A 67 19.89 7.32 -22.82
C ILE A 67 18.45 6.83 -22.97
N ILE A 68 18.25 5.54 -23.25
CA ILE A 68 16.91 4.93 -23.40
C ILE A 68 16.83 3.71 -22.49
N GLU A 69 15.75 3.61 -21.69
CA GLU A 69 15.56 2.48 -20.79
C GLU A 69 14.08 2.14 -20.62
N GLY A 70 13.80 0.82 -20.65
CA GLY A 70 12.56 0.25 -20.17
C GLY A 70 12.59 0.09 -18.65
N THR A 71 11.73 0.81 -17.91
CA THR A 71 11.86 0.90 -16.46
C THR A 71 10.53 0.94 -15.72
N SER A 72 10.51 0.41 -14.50
CA SER A 72 9.40 0.60 -13.54
C SER A 72 9.43 1.97 -12.84
N GLY A 73 10.34 2.88 -13.21
CA GLY A 73 10.44 4.25 -12.69
C GLY A 73 11.69 4.52 -11.84
N ASN A 74 12.12 3.61 -10.98
CA ASN A 74 13.28 3.82 -10.09
C ASN A 74 14.58 3.94 -10.87
N THR A 75 14.81 3.04 -11.83
CA THR A 75 16.00 3.12 -12.71
C THR A 75 15.98 4.40 -13.54
N GLY A 76 14.80 4.76 -14.08
CA GLY A 76 14.63 6.01 -14.79
C GLY A 76 15.02 7.24 -13.95
N MET A 77 14.69 7.26 -12.66
CA MET A 77 15.09 8.34 -11.76
C MET A 77 16.60 8.39 -11.54
N GLY A 78 17.24 7.24 -11.27
CA GLY A 78 18.70 7.18 -11.16
C GLY A 78 19.40 7.65 -12.43
N LEU A 79 18.94 7.17 -13.62
CA LEU A 79 19.47 7.60 -14.91
C LEU A 79 19.24 9.09 -15.16
N ALA A 80 18.10 9.66 -14.70
CA ALA A 80 17.81 11.08 -14.85
C ALA A 80 18.80 11.95 -14.09
N LEU A 81 19.15 11.58 -12.85
CA LEU A 81 20.16 12.31 -12.07
C LEU A 81 21.52 12.36 -12.79
N VAL A 82 21.95 11.21 -13.33
CA VAL A 82 23.22 11.14 -14.07
C VAL A 82 23.12 11.92 -15.39
N ALA A 83 22.01 11.77 -16.11
CA ALA A 83 21.79 12.48 -17.37
C ALA A 83 21.82 13.99 -17.21
N ILE A 84 21.19 14.55 -16.17
CA ILE A 84 21.21 15.98 -15.87
C ILE A 84 22.63 16.46 -15.58
N ILE A 85 23.37 15.76 -14.73
CA ILE A 85 24.72 16.17 -14.32
C ILE A 85 25.72 16.06 -15.48
N LYS A 86 25.59 15.05 -16.34
CA LYS A 86 26.53 14.78 -17.44
C LYS A 86 26.06 15.33 -18.81
N GLY A 87 24.87 15.96 -18.89
CA GLY A 87 24.37 16.61 -20.11
C GLY A 87 23.79 15.64 -21.16
N TYR A 88 23.23 14.51 -20.75
CA TYR A 88 22.54 13.55 -21.62
C TYR A 88 21.04 13.82 -21.70
N LYS A 89 20.41 13.35 -22.76
CA LYS A 89 18.94 13.24 -22.88
C LYS A 89 18.50 11.90 -22.34
N LEU A 90 17.27 11.82 -21.82
CA LEU A 90 16.72 10.57 -21.28
C LEU A 90 15.32 10.30 -21.83
N ILE A 91 15.11 9.09 -22.32
CA ILE A 91 13.78 8.52 -22.67
C ILE A 91 13.54 7.32 -21.77
N CYS A 92 12.51 7.39 -20.94
CA CYS A 92 12.03 6.29 -20.13
C CYS A 92 10.80 5.66 -20.77
N VAL A 93 10.84 4.36 -21.04
CA VAL A 93 9.69 3.58 -21.50
C VAL A 93 9.14 2.84 -20.29
N ILE A 94 7.87 3.05 -19.96
CA ILE A 94 7.27 2.59 -18.72
C ILE A 94 5.93 1.89 -18.99
N SER A 95 5.62 0.83 -18.25
CA SER A 95 4.33 0.17 -18.37
C SER A 95 3.23 0.93 -17.60
N ASP A 96 1.99 0.85 -18.08
CA ASP A 96 0.83 1.55 -17.54
C ASP A 96 0.39 1.08 -16.14
N LYS A 97 0.86 -0.11 -15.69
CA LYS A 97 0.64 -0.59 -14.32
C LYS A 97 1.36 0.21 -13.25
N GLN A 98 2.39 0.96 -13.64
CA GLN A 98 3.20 1.72 -12.69
C GLN A 98 2.42 2.89 -12.09
N SER A 99 2.82 3.32 -10.88
CA SER A 99 2.14 4.44 -10.22
C SER A 99 2.28 5.74 -11.03
N LYS A 100 1.22 6.57 -10.96
CA LYS A 100 1.21 7.88 -11.62
C LYS A 100 2.35 8.76 -11.11
N GLU A 101 2.63 8.70 -9.81
CA GLU A 101 3.71 9.44 -9.15
C GLU A 101 5.07 9.16 -9.78
N LYS A 102 5.37 7.89 -10.13
CA LYS A 102 6.63 7.53 -10.80
C LYS A 102 6.76 8.18 -12.18
N MET A 103 5.68 8.21 -12.95
CA MET A 103 5.67 8.87 -14.26
C MET A 103 5.83 10.38 -14.16
N ASP A 104 5.14 11.00 -13.21
CA ASP A 104 5.16 12.46 -13.02
C ASP A 104 6.53 12.94 -12.48
N ILE A 105 7.15 12.18 -11.58
CA ILE A 105 8.52 12.47 -11.11
C ILE A 105 9.53 12.43 -12.28
N LEU A 106 9.45 11.42 -13.16
CA LEU A 106 10.34 11.34 -14.32
C LEU A 106 10.18 12.53 -15.26
N ARG A 107 8.93 12.96 -15.53
CA ARG A 107 8.66 14.16 -16.33
C ARG A 107 9.18 15.42 -15.66
N ALA A 108 9.01 15.55 -14.34
CA ALA A 108 9.48 16.71 -13.57
C ALA A 108 11.01 16.87 -13.60
N VAL A 109 11.76 15.77 -13.71
CA VAL A 109 13.22 15.81 -13.87
C VAL A 109 13.68 15.80 -15.34
N GLY A 110 12.77 16.10 -16.27
CA GLY A 110 13.10 16.33 -17.69
C GLY A 110 13.21 15.08 -18.57
N ALA A 111 12.87 13.89 -18.08
CA ALA A 111 12.83 12.70 -18.90
C ALA A 111 11.61 12.71 -19.83
N LYS A 112 11.81 12.27 -21.09
CA LYS A 112 10.69 11.93 -21.98
C LYS A 112 10.13 10.58 -21.55
N VAL A 113 8.85 10.53 -21.19
CA VAL A 113 8.17 9.30 -20.75
C VAL A 113 7.26 8.77 -21.86
N VAL A 114 7.51 7.52 -22.25
CA VAL A 114 6.69 6.76 -23.20
C VAL A 114 5.97 5.65 -22.44
N VAL A 115 4.63 5.62 -22.48
CA VAL A 115 3.82 4.64 -21.76
C VAL A 115 3.41 3.51 -22.68
N CYS A 116 3.59 2.27 -22.24
CA CYS A 116 3.28 1.05 -22.96
C CYS A 116 2.29 0.19 -22.18
N PRO A 117 1.47 -0.65 -22.86
CA PRO A 117 0.55 -1.56 -22.20
C PRO A 117 1.30 -2.63 -21.39
N THR A 118 0.71 -3.05 -20.27
CA THR A 118 1.24 -4.13 -19.42
C THR A 118 0.79 -5.51 -19.92
N ASP A 119 -0.47 -5.62 -20.38
CA ASP A 119 -1.10 -6.90 -20.74
C ASP A 119 -0.71 -7.35 -22.17
N VAL A 120 0.59 -7.44 -22.40
CA VAL A 120 1.18 -7.93 -23.67
C VAL A 120 2.42 -8.75 -23.39
N GLU A 121 2.67 -9.76 -24.24
CA GLU A 121 3.88 -10.58 -24.16
C GLU A 121 5.16 -9.73 -24.29
N PRO A 122 6.28 -10.10 -23.64
CA PRO A 122 7.55 -9.37 -23.75
C PRO A 122 8.03 -9.14 -25.20
N THR A 123 7.71 -10.07 -26.10
CA THR A 123 8.06 -10.01 -27.52
C THR A 123 7.09 -9.19 -28.38
N ASP A 124 5.94 -8.79 -27.83
CA ASP A 124 4.97 -7.94 -28.55
C ASP A 124 5.64 -6.59 -28.90
N PRO A 125 5.46 -6.09 -30.15
CA PRO A 125 6.01 -4.79 -30.58
C PRO A 125 5.58 -3.59 -29.71
N ARG A 126 4.49 -3.72 -28.94
CA ARG A 126 3.97 -2.69 -28.03
C ARG A 126 4.54 -2.81 -26.61
N SER A 127 5.21 -3.92 -26.29
CA SER A 127 5.80 -4.12 -24.96
C SER A 127 6.85 -3.05 -24.67
N TYR A 128 7.01 -2.68 -23.41
CA TYR A 128 8.02 -1.69 -23.05
C TYR A 128 9.45 -2.16 -23.35
N TYR A 129 9.71 -3.46 -23.39
CA TYR A 129 10.99 -4.04 -23.84
C TYR A 129 11.23 -3.77 -25.33
N SER A 130 10.25 -4.14 -26.18
CA SER A 130 10.35 -3.98 -27.64
C SER A 130 10.38 -2.52 -28.07
N VAL A 131 9.58 -1.67 -27.41
CA VAL A 131 9.55 -0.23 -27.68
C VAL A 131 10.89 0.43 -27.28
N SER A 132 11.48 0.06 -26.15
CA SER A 132 12.78 0.60 -25.72
C SER A 132 13.88 0.28 -26.71
N LYS A 133 13.94 -0.97 -27.17
CA LYS A 133 14.92 -1.42 -28.15
C LYS A 133 14.75 -0.68 -29.50
N ARG A 134 13.51 -0.62 -30.00
CA ARG A 134 13.20 0.08 -31.23
C ARG A 134 13.57 1.58 -31.16
N LEU A 135 13.22 2.26 -30.08
CA LEU A 135 13.56 3.66 -29.89
C LEU A 135 15.08 3.88 -29.89
N ALA A 136 15.86 2.94 -29.34
CA ALA A 136 17.32 3.02 -29.38
C ALA A 136 17.88 2.83 -30.80
N GLU A 137 17.26 1.98 -31.61
CA GLU A 137 17.65 1.78 -33.02
C GLU A 137 17.28 2.99 -33.91
N GLU A 138 16.14 3.63 -33.63
CA GLU A 138 15.62 4.77 -34.42
C GLU A 138 16.18 6.14 -33.99
N THR A 139 16.70 6.27 -32.77
CA THR A 139 17.20 7.55 -32.23
C THR A 139 18.70 7.72 -32.50
N PRO A 140 19.13 8.70 -33.28
CA PRO A 140 20.54 8.95 -33.51
C PRO A 140 21.30 9.26 -32.20
N ASN A 141 22.55 8.77 -32.08
CA ASN A 141 23.40 8.94 -30.93
C ASN A 141 22.70 8.54 -29.62
N SER A 142 22.07 7.35 -29.60
CA SER A 142 21.41 6.80 -28.44
C SER A 142 22.09 5.54 -27.93
N TRP A 143 21.80 5.21 -26.68
CA TRP A 143 22.26 4.00 -26.03
C TRP A 143 21.13 3.38 -25.21
N TYR A 144 20.86 2.09 -25.45
CA TYR A 144 19.92 1.28 -24.66
C TYR A 144 20.65 0.70 -23.44
N VAL A 145 20.18 1.05 -22.25
CA VAL A 145 20.83 0.68 -20.97
C VAL A 145 20.73 -0.82 -20.73
N ASN A 146 19.54 -1.40 -20.96
CA ASN A 146 19.21 -2.82 -20.75
C ASN A 146 19.56 -3.29 -19.32
N GLN A 147 18.93 -2.73 -18.31
CA GLN A 147 19.19 -3.04 -16.91
C GLN A 147 19.08 -4.52 -16.54
N TYR A 148 18.36 -5.30 -17.32
CA TYR A 148 18.16 -6.73 -17.10
C TYR A 148 19.39 -7.57 -17.42
N ASP A 149 20.11 -7.21 -18.48
CA ASP A 149 21.25 -7.99 -18.98
C ASP A 149 22.59 -7.26 -18.87
N ASN A 150 22.58 -5.98 -18.53
CA ASN A 150 23.81 -5.18 -18.38
C ASN A 150 24.55 -5.56 -17.10
N PRO A 151 25.76 -6.15 -17.19
CA PRO A 151 26.49 -6.63 -16.02
C PRO A 151 26.91 -5.53 -15.04
N SER A 152 27.00 -4.29 -15.50
CA SER A 152 27.33 -3.13 -14.64
C SER A 152 26.29 -2.94 -13.53
N ASN A 153 25.05 -3.46 -13.71
CA ASN A 153 24.04 -3.50 -12.68
C ASN A 153 24.51 -4.32 -11.45
N ALA A 154 24.91 -5.55 -11.66
CA ALA A 154 25.41 -6.40 -10.57
C ALA A 154 26.78 -5.91 -10.04
N ILE A 155 27.65 -5.41 -10.91
CA ILE A 155 28.95 -4.86 -10.54
C ILE A 155 28.80 -3.66 -9.57
N ALA A 156 27.85 -2.77 -9.79
CA ALA A 156 27.58 -1.64 -8.89
C ALA A 156 27.30 -2.10 -7.45
N HIS A 157 26.55 -3.16 -7.28
CA HIS A 157 26.22 -3.72 -5.97
C HIS A 157 27.36 -4.53 -5.35
N TYR A 158 28.15 -5.20 -6.19
CA TYR A 158 29.38 -5.86 -5.76
C TYR A 158 30.42 -4.85 -5.24
N GLU A 159 30.61 -3.73 -5.93
CA GLU A 159 31.61 -2.73 -5.59
C GLU A 159 31.18 -1.78 -4.46
N GLN A 160 29.87 -1.60 -4.23
CA GLN A 160 29.36 -0.61 -3.26
C GLN A 160 28.47 -1.23 -2.19
N THR A 161 27.31 -1.79 -2.54
CA THR A 161 26.29 -2.22 -1.57
C THR A 161 26.77 -3.38 -0.70
N GLY A 162 27.43 -4.36 -1.30
CA GLY A 162 28.03 -5.49 -0.60
C GLY A 162 29.07 -5.07 0.43
N PRO A 163 30.10 -4.28 0.06
CA PRO A 163 31.08 -3.71 0.99
C PRO A 163 30.45 -2.91 2.13
N GLU A 164 29.51 -2.02 1.83
CA GLU A 164 28.82 -1.23 2.87
C GLU A 164 28.12 -2.12 3.91
N ILE A 165 27.37 -3.13 3.47
CA ILE A 165 26.68 -4.08 4.36
C ILE A 165 27.70 -4.85 5.21
N TRP A 166 28.78 -5.32 4.60
CA TRP A 166 29.82 -6.06 5.30
C TRP A 166 30.48 -5.19 6.38
N GLU A 167 30.88 -3.98 6.06
CA GLU A 167 31.51 -3.05 6.99
C GLU A 167 30.57 -2.62 8.10
N GLN A 168 29.33 -2.25 7.77
CA GLN A 168 28.31 -1.80 8.74
C GLN A 168 27.91 -2.90 9.72
N THR A 169 27.98 -4.17 9.32
CA THR A 169 27.74 -5.31 10.23
C THR A 169 28.99 -5.78 10.94
N GLY A 170 30.15 -5.18 10.67
CA GLY A 170 31.45 -5.62 11.17
C GLY A 170 31.78 -7.07 10.74
N GLY A 171 31.32 -7.47 9.55
CA GLY A 171 31.47 -8.83 9.02
C GLY A 171 30.62 -9.89 9.72
N LYS A 172 29.66 -9.52 10.56
CA LYS A 172 28.83 -10.46 11.34
C LYS A 172 27.55 -10.87 10.65
N ILE A 173 27.26 -10.36 9.45
CA ILE A 173 26.08 -10.75 8.68
C ILE A 173 26.07 -12.26 8.43
N THR A 174 24.92 -12.90 8.65
CA THR A 174 24.71 -14.34 8.41
C THR A 174 23.68 -14.59 7.31
N HIS A 175 22.73 -13.65 7.13
CA HIS A 175 21.65 -13.79 6.15
C HIS A 175 21.42 -12.45 5.45
N PHE A 176 21.28 -12.48 4.12
CA PHE A 176 20.84 -11.36 3.31
C PHE A 176 19.51 -11.68 2.66
N VAL A 177 18.50 -10.82 2.86
CA VAL A 177 17.12 -10.97 2.36
C VAL A 177 16.81 -9.80 1.45
N VAL A 178 16.38 -10.07 0.22
CA VAL A 178 16.12 -9.00 -0.75
C VAL A 178 15.07 -9.40 -1.78
N GLY A 179 14.19 -8.47 -2.14
CA GLY A 179 13.28 -8.62 -3.27
C GLY A 179 14.03 -8.66 -4.61
N VAL A 180 13.65 -9.55 -5.50
CA VAL A 180 14.37 -9.80 -6.76
C VAL A 180 13.54 -9.30 -7.95
N GLY A 181 14.09 -8.35 -8.72
CA GLY A 181 13.62 -7.93 -10.04
C GLY A 181 14.73 -8.18 -11.06
N THR A 182 15.47 -7.15 -11.49
CA THR A 182 16.56 -7.30 -12.46
C THR A 182 17.71 -8.20 -12.04
N GLY A 183 17.79 -8.59 -10.77
CA GLY A 183 18.82 -9.49 -10.23
C GLY A 183 20.13 -8.82 -9.79
N GLY A 184 20.39 -7.59 -10.20
CA GLY A 184 21.68 -6.93 -9.92
C GLY A 184 22.02 -6.86 -8.43
N THR A 185 21.05 -6.47 -7.59
CA THR A 185 21.27 -6.34 -6.13
C THR A 185 21.58 -7.68 -5.47
N ILE A 186 20.76 -8.71 -5.70
CA ILE A 186 20.94 -10.02 -5.05
C ILE A 186 22.24 -10.68 -5.50
N SER A 187 22.55 -10.60 -6.79
CA SER A 187 23.76 -11.23 -7.36
C SER A 187 25.03 -10.48 -6.97
N GLY A 188 25.04 -9.14 -7.08
CA GLY A 188 26.21 -8.34 -6.72
C GLY A 188 26.54 -8.42 -5.23
N VAL A 189 25.55 -8.21 -4.37
CA VAL A 189 25.72 -8.31 -2.91
C VAL A 189 26.03 -9.77 -2.51
N GLY A 190 25.26 -10.73 -3.06
CA GLY A 190 25.43 -12.14 -2.75
C GLY A 190 26.83 -12.63 -3.09
N LYS A 191 27.35 -12.28 -4.27
CA LYS A 191 28.72 -12.60 -4.69
C LYS A 191 29.75 -12.04 -3.69
N TYR A 192 29.68 -10.74 -3.41
CA TYR A 192 30.61 -10.09 -2.48
C TYR A 192 30.59 -10.73 -1.10
N LEU A 193 29.41 -10.98 -0.53
CA LEU A 193 29.27 -11.57 0.80
C LEU A 193 29.76 -13.01 0.86
N LYS A 194 29.43 -13.85 -0.13
CA LYS A 194 29.88 -15.26 -0.18
C LYS A 194 31.39 -15.39 -0.42
N GLU A 195 32.02 -14.47 -1.13
CA GLU A 195 33.50 -14.42 -1.25
C GLU A 195 34.17 -14.10 0.09
N ARG A 196 33.52 -13.34 0.99
CA ARG A 196 34.01 -13.05 2.35
C ARG A 196 33.74 -14.19 3.33
N ASN A 197 32.53 -14.76 3.25
CA ASN A 197 32.11 -15.90 4.06
C ASN A 197 31.09 -16.76 3.30
N PRO A 198 31.47 -17.91 2.78
CA PRO A 198 30.61 -18.78 1.97
C PRO A 198 29.41 -19.35 2.74
N ASN A 199 29.40 -19.27 4.07
CA ASN A 199 28.27 -19.71 4.89
C ASN A 199 27.11 -18.71 4.95
N ILE A 200 27.29 -17.46 4.50
CA ILE A 200 26.23 -16.48 4.46
C ILE A 200 25.11 -16.96 3.52
N LYS A 201 23.88 -16.90 4.01
CA LYS A 201 22.68 -17.31 3.27
C LYS A 201 22.05 -16.13 2.54
N ILE A 202 21.76 -16.34 1.26
CA ILE A 202 21.16 -15.34 0.38
C ILE A 202 19.74 -15.77 0.03
N TRP A 203 18.74 -14.98 0.44
CA TRP A 203 17.33 -15.26 0.27
C TRP A 203 16.69 -14.27 -0.70
N GLY A 204 16.12 -14.80 -1.77
CA GLY A 204 15.33 -14.04 -2.73
C GLY A 204 13.87 -13.96 -2.30
N ILE A 205 13.28 -12.75 -2.35
CA ILE A 205 11.85 -12.57 -2.20
C ILE A 205 11.24 -12.34 -3.57
N ASP A 206 10.30 -13.18 -3.91
CA ASP A 206 9.59 -13.23 -5.18
C ASP A 206 8.09 -12.93 -4.96
N THR A 207 7.35 -12.71 -6.03
CA THR A 207 5.90 -12.51 -5.99
C THR A 207 5.18 -13.60 -6.78
N TYR A 208 3.92 -13.82 -6.46
CA TYR A 208 3.07 -14.65 -7.31
C TYR A 208 2.88 -13.97 -8.66
N GLY A 209 2.95 -14.71 -9.74
CA GLY A 209 2.98 -14.20 -11.11
C GLY A 209 4.40 -14.05 -11.69
N SER A 210 5.44 -14.42 -10.93
CA SER A 210 6.84 -14.40 -11.33
C SER A 210 7.43 -15.81 -11.41
N VAL A 211 8.46 -15.99 -12.24
CA VAL A 211 9.08 -17.28 -12.55
C VAL A 211 10.25 -17.66 -11.66
N PHE A 212 10.80 -16.77 -10.84
CA PHE A 212 12.10 -16.97 -10.19
C PHE A 212 12.13 -18.13 -9.22
N LYS A 213 11.17 -18.23 -8.29
CA LYS A 213 11.14 -19.32 -7.30
C LYS A 213 11.09 -20.69 -7.99
N LYS A 214 10.18 -20.85 -8.94
CA LYS A 214 10.01 -22.11 -9.67
C LYS A 214 11.28 -22.47 -10.45
N TYR A 215 11.87 -21.51 -11.15
CA TYR A 215 13.10 -21.72 -11.89
C TYR A 215 14.27 -22.10 -10.97
N HIS A 216 14.44 -21.41 -9.84
CA HIS A 216 15.48 -21.73 -8.87
C HIS A 216 15.37 -23.16 -8.33
N GLU A 217 14.14 -23.63 -8.04
CA GLU A 217 13.90 -24.96 -7.46
C GLU A 217 14.02 -26.10 -8.49
N THR A 218 13.71 -25.84 -9.75
CA THR A 218 13.54 -26.91 -10.76
C THR A 218 14.46 -26.79 -11.96
N GLY A 219 15.04 -25.61 -12.22
CA GLY A 219 15.74 -25.27 -13.47
C GLY A 219 14.83 -25.12 -14.68
N ILE A 220 13.50 -25.15 -14.49
CA ILE A 220 12.53 -25.09 -15.58
C ILE A 220 11.85 -23.71 -15.60
N PHE A 221 11.91 -23.01 -16.74
CA PHE A 221 11.12 -21.84 -16.98
C PHE A 221 9.66 -22.27 -17.25
N ASP A 222 8.74 -21.92 -16.37
CA ASP A 222 7.34 -22.33 -16.43
C ASP A 222 6.45 -21.13 -16.69
N GLU A 223 5.92 -21.03 -17.92
CA GLU A 223 5.03 -19.95 -18.35
C GLU A 223 3.70 -19.93 -17.56
N ASN A 224 3.30 -21.04 -16.93
CA ASN A 224 2.10 -21.07 -16.09
C ASN A 224 2.27 -20.31 -14.76
N GLU A 225 3.49 -19.97 -14.40
CA GLU A 225 3.75 -19.09 -13.26
C GLU A 225 3.51 -17.60 -13.59
N ILE A 226 3.36 -17.25 -14.90
CA ILE A 226 3.25 -15.87 -15.36
C ILE A 226 1.79 -15.43 -15.36
N TYR A 227 1.47 -14.47 -14.53
CA TYR A 227 0.19 -13.76 -14.52
C TYR A 227 0.33 -12.39 -13.86
N SER A 228 -0.67 -11.52 -14.07
CA SER A 228 -0.63 -10.13 -13.59
C SER A 228 -0.58 -10.05 -12.06
N TYR A 229 0.25 -9.19 -11.52
CA TYR A 229 0.39 -8.87 -10.10
C TYR A 229 0.59 -7.36 -9.90
N ILE A 230 0.36 -6.89 -8.67
CA ILE A 230 0.33 -5.47 -8.32
C ILE A 230 1.69 -4.99 -7.78
N THR A 231 2.42 -5.86 -7.10
CA THR A 231 3.71 -5.53 -6.48
C THR A 231 4.70 -5.03 -7.53
N GLU A 232 5.32 -3.87 -7.27
CA GLU A 232 6.23 -3.22 -8.23
C GLU A 232 7.69 -3.40 -7.81
N GLY A 233 8.56 -3.60 -8.82
CA GLY A 233 10.02 -3.62 -8.65
C GLY A 233 10.61 -4.96 -8.21
N ILE A 234 9.79 -5.98 -8.01
CA ILE A 234 10.19 -7.37 -7.80
C ILE A 234 9.32 -8.31 -8.65
N GLY A 235 9.83 -9.50 -8.91
CA GLY A 235 9.19 -10.47 -9.79
C GLY A 235 9.38 -10.12 -11.27
N GLU A 236 9.53 -11.14 -12.12
CA GLU A 236 9.66 -10.99 -13.58
C GLU A 236 9.02 -12.17 -14.29
N ASP A 237 8.65 -11.93 -15.56
CA ASP A 237 8.17 -12.91 -16.53
C ASP A 237 9.27 -13.37 -17.51
N ILE A 238 10.50 -13.00 -17.24
CA ILE A 238 11.72 -13.36 -17.95
C ILE A 238 12.80 -13.79 -16.97
N LEU A 239 13.91 -14.36 -17.48
CA LEU A 239 15.11 -14.63 -16.70
C LEU A 239 16.22 -13.62 -17.04
N PRO A 240 16.38 -12.55 -16.25
CA PRO A 240 17.43 -11.57 -16.47
C PRO A 240 18.81 -12.20 -16.32
N LYS A 241 19.76 -11.86 -17.16
CA LYS A 241 21.15 -12.36 -17.09
C LYS A 241 21.88 -11.92 -15.82
N ASN A 242 21.41 -10.87 -15.20
CA ASN A 242 21.95 -10.38 -13.93
C ASN A 242 21.57 -11.23 -12.72
N VAL A 243 20.62 -12.19 -12.83
CA VAL A 243 20.30 -13.12 -11.74
C VAL A 243 21.24 -14.32 -11.79
N ASP A 244 22.18 -14.37 -10.86
CA ASP A 244 23.00 -15.56 -10.64
C ASP A 244 22.35 -16.48 -9.60
N PHE A 245 21.55 -17.42 -10.08
CA PHE A 245 20.83 -18.37 -9.24
C PHE A 245 21.75 -19.27 -8.40
N SER A 246 23.00 -19.44 -8.79
CA SER A 246 23.98 -20.27 -8.06
C SER A 246 24.38 -19.65 -6.71
N LEU A 247 24.22 -18.35 -6.56
CA LEU A 247 24.53 -17.62 -5.31
C LEU A 247 23.37 -17.65 -4.31
N ILE A 248 22.16 -18.00 -4.74
CA ILE A 248 20.93 -17.87 -3.97
C ILE A 248 20.62 -19.18 -3.25
N ASP A 249 20.43 -19.13 -1.94
CA ASP A 249 20.15 -20.31 -1.12
C ASP A 249 18.66 -20.70 -1.14
N GLY A 250 17.75 -19.78 -1.48
CA GLY A 250 16.34 -20.06 -1.64
C GLY A 250 15.49 -18.83 -1.96
N PHE A 251 14.26 -19.10 -2.39
CA PHE A 251 13.24 -18.09 -2.66
C PHE A 251 11.97 -18.36 -1.86
N THR A 252 11.28 -17.29 -1.48
CA THR A 252 9.89 -17.37 -1.03
C THR A 252 9.01 -16.40 -1.81
N LYS A 253 7.73 -16.76 -2.03
CA LYS A 253 6.74 -15.90 -2.69
C LYS A 253 5.86 -15.19 -1.69
N VAL A 254 5.53 -13.93 -2.00
CA VAL A 254 4.66 -13.08 -1.18
C VAL A 254 3.48 -12.60 -2.03
N THR A 255 2.29 -12.57 -1.45
CA THR A 255 1.10 -12.06 -2.13
C THR A 255 1.10 -10.52 -2.20
N ASP A 256 0.39 -9.96 -3.16
CA ASP A 256 0.19 -8.50 -3.28
C ASP A 256 -0.43 -7.89 -2.02
N LYS A 257 -1.42 -8.58 -1.42
CA LYS A 257 -2.04 -8.17 -0.16
C LYS A 257 -1.01 -8.09 0.96
N ASP A 258 -0.21 -9.13 1.14
CA ASP A 258 0.83 -9.14 2.18
C ASP A 258 1.86 -8.03 1.95
N ALA A 259 2.35 -7.88 0.72
CA ALA A 259 3.29 -6.81 0.37
C ALA A 259 2.72 -5.43 0.73
N ALA A 260 1.47 -5.14 0.36
CA ALA A 260 0.81 -3.87 0.65
C ALA A 260 0.58 -3.63 2.15
N VAL A 261 0.09 -4.65 2.88
CA VAL A 261 -0.15 -4.56 4.33
C VAL A 261 1.14 -4.34 5.09
N TYR A 262 2.21 -5.10 4.78
CA TYR A 262 3.49 -4.95 5.48
C TYR A 262 4.22 -3.65 5.11
N THR A 263 4.00 -3.08 3.93
CA THR A 263 4.48 -1.73 3.59
C THR A 263 3.93 -0.69 4.58
N ARG A 264 2.63 -0.74 4.88
CA ARG A 264 2.00 0.14 5.87
C ARG A 264 2.50 -0.15 7.29
N LYS A 265 2.67 -1.42 7.65
CA LYS A 265 3.20 -1.81 8.97
C LYS A 265 4.60 -1.25 9.21
N ILE A 266 5.50 -1.33 8.24
CA ILE A 266 6.84 -0.75 8.35
C ILE A 266 6.74 0.75 8.65
N ALA A 267 5.89 1.49 7.94
CA ALA A 267 5.72 2.92 8.16
C ALA A 267 5.14 3.24 9.55
N LEU A 268 4.13 2.49 10.00
CA LEU A 268 3.44 2.74 11.28
C LEU A 268 4.21 2.22 12.50
N GLU A 269 4.92 1.12 12.36
CA GLU A 269 5.58 0.45 13.48
C GLU A 269 7.06 0.85 13.63
N GLU A 270 7.76 1.12 12.52
CA GLU A 270 9.18 1.45 12.52
C GLU A 270 9.47 2.91 12.15
N GLY A 271 8.47 3.66 11.65
CA GLY A 271 8.66 5.04 11.19
C GLY A 271 9.46 5.12 9.88
N ILE A 272 9.59 4.03 9.12
CA ILE A 272 10.35 3.97 7.88
C ILE A 272 9.40 3.98 6.68
N PHE A 273 9.40 5.07 5.91
CA PHE A 273 8.48 5.26 4.80
C PHE A 273 9.03 4.69 3.50
N VAL A 274 8.66 3.43 3.21
CA VAL A 274 9.19 2.62 2.10
C VAL A 274 8.13 2.12 1.14
N GLY A 275 8.56 1.64 -0.04
CA GLY A 275 7.68 1.08 -1.06
C GLY A 275 7.28 -0.38 -0.83
N ASN A 276 6.45 -0.91 -1.72
CA ASN A 276 5.83 -2.23 -1.59
C ASN A 276 6.82 -3.41 -1.65
N SER A 277 7.93 -3.26 -2.34
CA SER A 277 9.00 -4.26 -2.35
C SER A 277 9.64 -4.46 -0.97
N ALA A 278 9.66 -3.42 -0.12
CA ALA A 278 10.10 -3.54 1.27
C ALA A 278 9.06 -4.30 2.13
N GLY A 279 7.76 -4.05 1.92
CA GLY A 279 6.69 -4.82 2.54
C GLY A 279 6.76 -6.30 2.17
N ALA A 280 6.99 -6.60 0.88
CA ALA A 280 7.23 -7.97 0.43
C ALA A 280 8.48 -8.58 1.08
N ALA A 281 9.59 -7.81 1.18
CA ALA A 281 10.82 -8.28 1.79
C ALA A 281 10.64 -8.64 3.28
N ILE A 282 9.91 -7.84 4.04
CA ILE A 282 9.59 -8.15 5.45
C ILE A 282 8.66 -9.35 5.56
N LYS A 283 7.58 -9.43 4.77
CA LYS A 283 6.70 -10.60 4.83
C LYS A 283 7.44 -11.88 4.45
N GLY A 284 8.27 -11.84 3.41
CA GLY A 284 9.10 -12.97 3.02
C GLY A 284 10.12 -13.36 4.09
N LEU A 285 10.75 -12.38 4.75
CA LEU A 285 11.63 -12.62 5.89
C LEU A 285 10.90 -13.35 7.03
N LEU A 286 9.67 -12.93 7.36
CA LEU A 286 8.86 -13.60 8.38
C LEU A 286 8.46 -15.02 7.99
N GLN A 287 8.22 -15.31 6.72
CA GLN A 287 7.99 -16.68 6.22
C GLN A 287 9.25 -17.57 6.39
N LEU A 288 10.43 -16.96 6.38
CA LEU A 288 11.73 -17.63 6.53
C LEU A 288 12.21 -17.69 7.99
N LYS A 289 11.44 -17.23 8.97
CA LYS A 289 11.89 -17.06 10.36
C LYS A 289 12.49 -18.31 11.00
N GLU A 290 12.02 -19.50 10.64
CA GLU A 290 12.55 -20.78 11.16
C GLU A 290 14.00 -21.06 10.73
N HIS A 291 14.50 -20.35 9.71
CA HIS A 291 15.91 -20.44 9.28
C HIS A 291 16.84 -19.55 10.10
N PHE A 292 16.31 -18.64 10.92
CA PHE A 292 17.09 -17.67 11.69
C PHE A 292 17.25 -18.11 13.13
N LYS A 293 18.47 -18.04 13.64
CA LYS A 293 18.82 -18.40 15.02
C LYS A 293 19.06 -17.13 15.85
N PRO A 294 18.95 -17.16 17.18
CA PRO A 294 19.13 -15.98 18.04
C PRO A 294 20.45 -15.22 17.90
N LYS A 295 21.50 -15.89 17.39
CA LYS A 295 22.83 -15.27 17.17
C LYS A 295 23.02 -14.73 15.75
N ASP A 296 22.06 -14.95 14.87
CA ASP A 296 22.16 -14.51 13.49
C ASP A 296 21.97 -12.99 13.34
N VAL A 297 22.62 -12.47 12.32
CA VAL A 297 22.47 -11.10 11.86
C VAL A 297 21.87 -11.13 10.46
N VAL A 298 20.61 -10.77 10.37
CA VAL A 298 19.82 -10.75 9.14
C VAL A 298 19.77 -9.34 8.60
N VAL A 299 20.23 -9.11 7.39
CA VAL A 299 20.09 -7.83 6.70
C VAL A 299 19.01 -7.95 5.64
N VAL A 300 17.97 -7.13 5.72
CA VAL A 300 16.93 -6.99 4.71
C VAL A 300 17.09 -5.66 3.97
N LEU A 301 16.94 -5.66 2.64
CA LEU A 301 17.11 -4.44 1.85
C LEU A 301 15.76 -3.81 1.52
N PHE A 302 15.63 -2.50 1.78
CA PHE A 302 14.49 -1.66 1.44
C PHE A 302 14.81 -0.81 0.22
N HIS A 303 14.21 -1.15 -0.92
CA HIS A 303 14.64 -0.68 -2.23
C HIS A 303 14.34 0.79 -2.51
N ASP A 304 13.13 1.28 -2.15
CA ASP A 304 12.67 2.61 -2.54
C ASP A 304 11.71 3.25 -1.54
N SER A 305 11.38 4.52 -1.79
CA SER A 305 10.55 5.35 -0.92
C SER A 305 9.06 5.11 -1.10
N GLY A 306 8.32 5.16 0.00
CA GLY A 306 6.86 5.13 0.06
C GLY A 306 6.17 6.30 -0.66
N SER A 307 6.88 7.42 -0.85
CA SER A 307 6.35 8.59 -1.57
C SER A 307 5.89 8.30 -3.01
N ARG A 308 6.34 7.19 -3.58
CA ARG A 308 5.97 6.72 -4.92
C ARG A 308 4.67 5.91 -4.96
N TYR A 309 4.04 5.68 -3.80
CA TYR A 309 2.91 4.77 -3.62
C TYR A 309 1.78 5.38 -2.78
N VAL A 310 1.78 6.72 -2.60
CA VAL A 310 0.80 7.42 -1.78
C VAL A 310 -0.63 7.21 -2.30
N GLY A 311 -0.82 7.20 -3.63
CA GLY A 311 -2.10 6.91 -4.27
C GLY A 311 -2.46 5.42 -4.34
N LYS A 312 -1.61 4.51 -3.81
CA LYS A 312 -1.82 3.04 -3.82
C LYS A 312 -1.83 2.49 -2.39
N MET A 313 -0.74 1.85 -1.94
CA MET A 313 -0.66 1.13 -0.65
C MET A 313 -0.94 2.02 0.56
N PHE A 314 -0.77 3.33 0.46
CA PHE A 314 -1.05 4.29 1.53
C PHE A 314 -2.42 4.96 1.42
N ASN A 315 -3.19 4.66 0.37
CA ASN A 315 -4.57 5.11 0.18
C ASN A 315 -5.53 4.01 0.65
N ASP A 316 -6.40 4.33 1.61
CA ASP A 316 -7.33 3.37 2.21
C ASP A 316 -8.38 2.88 1.20
N ASP A 317 -8.89 3.76 0.34
CA ASP A 317 -9.89 3.39 -0.66
C ASP A 317 -9.29 2.44 -1.68
N TRP A 318 -8.09 2.73 -2.17
CA TRP A 318 -7.35 1.84 -3.05
C TRP A 318 -7.12 0.45 -2.43
N MET A 319 -6.83 0.40 -1.12
CA MET A 319 -6.63 -0.85 -0.38
C MET A 319 -7.94 -1.63 -0.20
N ARG A 320 -9.06 -0.94 0.09
CA ARG A 320 -10.40 -1.55 0.24
C ARG A 320 -10.93 -2.10 -1.08
N GLU A 321 -10.82 -1.33 -2.17
CA GLU A 321 -11.22 -1.76 -3.52
C GLU A 321 -10.58 -3.09 -3.96
N ARG A 322 -9.42 -3.43 -3.37
CA ARG A 322 -8.67 -4.67 -3.66
C ARG A 322 -8.82 -5.74 -2.59
N GLY A 323 -9.67 -5.51 -1.59
CA GLY A 323 -9.85 -6.43 -0.46
C GLY A 323 -8.59 -6.58 0.41
N PHE A 324 -7.69 -5.59 0.42
CA PHE A 324 -6.47 -5.59 1.23
C PHE A 324 -6.68 -5.01 2.62
N LEU A 325 -7.71 -4.17 2.79
CA LEU A 325 -8.27 -3.75 4.07
C LEU A 325 -9.71 -4.25 4.17
N GLU A 326 -10.13 -4.57 5.39
CA GLU A 326 -11.52 -4.87 5.67
C GLU A 326 -12.39 -3.62 5.45
N GLU A 327 -13.60 -3.81 4.94
CA GLU A 327 -14.59 -2.74 4.92
C GLU A 327 -14.89 -2.33 6.36
N VAL A 328 -14.86 -1.03 6.62
CA VAL A 328 -15.35 -0.49 7.87
C VAL A 328 -16.87 -0.51 7.78
N ILE A 329 -17.48 -1.60 8.24
CA ILE A 329 -18.94 -1.66 8.37
C ILE A 329 -19.31 -0.74 9.53
N THR A 330 -19.83 0.45 9.19
CA THR A 330 -20.39 1.37 10.19
C THR A 330 -21.60 0.68 10.81
N LYS A 331 -21.60 0.58 12.12
CA LYS A 331 -22.67 -0.08 12.88
C LYS A 331 -23.65 0.95 13.44
N ALA A 332 -24.83 0.49 13.81
CA ALA A 332 -25.90 1.31 14.35
C ALA A 332 -25.46 2.17 15.56
N GLU A 333 -24.67 1.58 16.46
CA GLU A 333 -24.11 2.29 17.62
C GLU A 333 -23.09 3.36 17.26
N ASP A 334 -22.40 3.23 16.11
CA ASP A 334 -21.38 4.19 15.68
C ASP A 334 -21.99 5.55 15.34
N VAL A 335 -23.22 5.58 14.81
CA VAL A 335 -23.88 6.84 14.40
C VAL A 335 -24.51 7.62 15.55
N ILE A 336 -24.68 6.98 16.72
CA ILE A 336 -25.23 7.60 17.93
C ILE A 336 -24.19 7.88 19.02
N LYS A 337 -22.90 7.68 18.74
CA LYS A 337 -21.80 7.83 19.74
C LYS A 337 -21.86 9.15 20.51
N ASP A 338 -22.17 10.25 19.83
CA ASP A 338 -22.17 11.58 20.43
C ASP A 338 -23.32 11.83 21.40
N HIS A 339 -24.31 10.93 21.44
CA HIS A 339 -25.47 11.08 22.31
C HIS A 339 -25.97 9.77 22.93
N ILE A 340 -25.21 8.70 22.83
CA ILE A 340 -25.54 7.37 23.38
C ILE A 340 -25.78 7.39 24.91
N ASP A 341 -25.14 8.31 25.61
CA ASP A 341 -25.30 8.48 27.06
C ASP A 341 -26.55 9.28 27.47
N LYS A 342 -27.29 9.84 26.51
CA LYS A 342 -28.51 10.59 26.78
C LYS A 342 -29.68 9.61 26.95
N PRO A 343 -30.58 9.83 27.91
CA PRO A 343 -31.75 8.95 28.09
C PRO A 343 -32.69 9.06 26.90
N LEU A 344 -33.24 7.91 26.46
CA LEU A 344 -34.30 7.87 25.46
C LEU A 344 -35.55 8.58 26.01
N ILE A 345 -36.03 9.58 25.29
CA ILE A 345 -37.26 10.30 25.62
C ILE A 345 -38.43 9.49 25.08
N VAL A 346 -39.34 9.11 25.97
CA VAL A 346 -40.55 8.33 25.66
C VAL A 346 -41.79 9.01 26.20
N VAL A 347 -42.97 8.63 25.70
CA VAL A 347 -44.29 8.97 26.27
C VAL A 347 -45.08 7.69 26.51
N ARG A 348 -46.07 7.77 27.44
CA ARG A 348 -46.96 6.62 27.73
C ARG A 348 -48.26 6.78 27.00
N THR A 349 -48.91 5.67 26.69
CA THR A 349 -50.22 5.59 26.01
C THR A 349 -51.28 6.46 26.60
N GLU A 350 -51.33 6.60 27.93
CA GLU A 350 -52.35 7.36 28.66
C GLU A 350 -52.00 8.82 28.91
N GLU A 351 -50.79 9.23 28.54
CA GLU A 351 -50.40 10.66 28.62
C GLU A 351 -51.11 11.48 27.54
N LEU A 352 -51.30 12.74 27.75
CA LEU A 352 -51.92 13.65 26.79
C LEU A 352 -50.96 14.01 25.65
N VAL A 353 -51.48 14.26 24.48
CA VAL A 353 -50.73 14.73 23.31
C VAL A 353 -49.94 16.01 23.63
N SER A 354 -50.49 16.93 24.45
CA SER A 354 -49.79 18.12 24.94
C SER A 354 -48.46 17.80 25.62
N HIS A 355 -48.35 16.69 26.36
CA HIS A 355 -47.10 16.26 26.99
C HIS A 355 -46.04 15.82 25.97
N ALA A 356 -46.46 15.15 24.88
CA ALA A 356 -45.53 14.80 23.80
C ALA A 356 -44.99 16.06 23.10
N ILE A 357 -45.86 17.05 22.81
CA ILE A 357 -45.50 18.34 22.21
C ILE A 357 -44.52 19.11 23.12
N GLU A 358 -44.77 19.13 24.44
CA GLU A 358 -43.88 19.76 25.39
C GLU A 358 -42.47 19.09 25.39
N ARG A 359 -42.41 17.76 25.40
CA ARG A 359 -41.12 17.01 25.31
C ARG A 359 -40.39 17.28 23.99
N MET A 360 -41.11 17.30 22.86
CA MET A 360 -40.51 17.62 21.56
C MET A 360 -39.84 19.00 21.57
N ARG A 361 -40.54 20.01 22.08
CA ARG A 361 -39.99 21.38 22.22
C ARG A 361 -38.83 21.47 23.20
N LYS A 362 -38.97 20.85 24.38
CA LYS A 362 -37.93 20.88 25.43
C LYS A 362 -36.63 20.23 24.99
N TYR A 363 -36.72 19.09 24.36
CA TYR A 363 -35.55 18.28 23.96
C TYR A 363 -35.15 18.51 22.50
N LYS A 364 -35.87 19.31 21.74
CA LYS A 364 -35.63 19.60 20.32
C LYS A 364 -35.60 18.33 19.47
N ILE A 365 -36.57 17.46 19.67
CA ILE A 365 -36.74 16.20 18.95
C ILE A 365 -38.07 16.18 18.22
N SER A 366 -38.15 15.51 17.10
CA SER A 366 -39.32 15.40 16.23
C SER A 366 -40.03 14.04 16.28
N GLN A 367 -39.39 13.02 16.91
CA GLN A 367 -39.95 11.67 17.06
C GLN A 367 -39.84 11.22 18.51
N ILE A 368 -40.89 10.57 19.02
CA ILE A 368 -40.93 10.04 20.38
C ILE A 368 -41.55 8.62 20.35
N PRO A 369 -40.86 7.58 20.85
CA PRO A 369 -41.46 6.25 21.06
C PRO A 369 -42.55 6.29 22.13
N VAL A 370 -43.62 5.55 21.92
CA VAL A 370 -44.72 5.35 22.88
C VAL A 370 -44.57 4.00 23.57
N ILE A 371 -44.64 4.00 24.91
CA ILE A 371 -44.50 2.79 25.73
C ILE A 371 -45.73 2.54 26.58
N ASP A 372 -45.94 1.26 26.87
CA ASP A 372 -46.84 0.81 27.93
C ASP A 372 -46.15 -0.25 28.82
N VAL A 373 -46.92 -1.07 29.55
CA VAL A 373 -46.43 -2.15 30.42
C VAL A 373 -45.79 -3.32 29.64
N THR A 374 -46.04 -3.42 28.33
CA THR A 374 -45.54 -4.49 27.47
C THR A 374 -44.31 -4.06 26.65
N GLY A 375 -43.97 -2.78 26.63
CA GLY A 375 -42.81 -2.25 25.91
C GLY A 375 -43.16 -1.11 24.94
N PHE A 376 -42.48 -1.06 23.80
CA PHE A 376 -42.75 -0.08 22.75
C PHE A 376 -43.96 -0.48 21.90
N VAL A 377 -45.04 0.30 22.02
CA VAL A 377 -46.36 -0.01 21.41
C VAL A 377 -46.76 0.93 20.31
N GLY A 378 -46.03 2.07 20.15
CA GLY A 378 -46.34 3.06 19.13
C GLY A 378 -45.23 4.07 18.95
N SER A 379 -45.49 5.07 18.12
CA SER A 379 -44.64 6.23 17.91
C SER A 379 -45.48 7.48 17.72
N VAL A 380 -44.90 8.65 18.00
CA VAL A 380 -45.47 9.94 17.70
C VAL A 380 -44.41 10.77 17.00
N ASP A 381 -44.74 11.32 15.84
CA ASP A 381 -43.87 12.28 15.14
C ASP A 381 -44.55 13.65 14.95
N GLU A 382 -43.73 14.66 14.65
CA GLU A 382 -44.20 16.05 14.50
C GLU A 382 -45.18 16.18 13.34
N SER A 383 -44.98 15.46 12.24
CA SER A 383 -45.80 15.51 11.04
C SER A 383 -47.21 14.98 11.29
N ASP A 384 -47.31 13.81 11.98
CA ASP A 384 -48.57 13.17 12.31
C ASP A 384 -49.36 14.00 13.34
N LEU A 385 -48.67 14.55 14.34
CA LEU A 385 -49.29 15.46 15.30
C LEU A 385 -49.84 16.72 14.62
N PHE A 386 -49.10 17.28 13.66
CA PHE A 386 -49.59 18.45 12.91
C PHE A 386 -50.85 18.12 12.09
N GLN A 387 -50.87 16.98 11.39
CA GLN A 387 -52.03 16.52 10.64
C GLN A 387 -53.23 16.30 11.57
N SER A 388 -53.02 15.65 12.72
CA SER A 388 -54.04 15.43 13.72
C SER A 388 -54.62 16.77 14.26
N TYR A 389 -53.75 17.77 14.49
CA TYR A 389 -54.19 19.10 14.92
C TYR A 389 -54.99 19.85 13.84
N VAL A 390 -54.65 19.67 12.58
CA VAL A 390 -55.42 20.26 11.47
C VAL A 390 -56.83 19.66 11.39
N ALA A 391 -56.95 18.36 11.63
CA ALA A 391 -58.23 17.62 11.63
C ALA A 391 -59.07 17.91 12.87
N ASP A 392 -58.44 18.06 14.03
CA ASP A 392 -59.11 18.24 15.32
C ASP A 392 -58.27 19.18 16.21
N LYS A 393 -58.85 20.38 16.51
CA LYS A 393 -58.21 21.43 17.31
C LYS A 393 -58.00 21.03 18.79
N ASP A 394 -58.82 20.12 19.29
CA ASP A 394 -58.80 19.68 20.68
C ASP A 394 -57.92 18.44 20.88
N VAL A 395 -57.14 18.04 19.86
CA VAL A 395 -56.27 16.85 19.90
C VAL A 395 -55.23 16.90 21.02
N ALA A 396 -54.81 18.12 21.45
CA ALA A 396 -53.82 18.32 22.54
C ALA A 396 -54.28 17.70 23.89
N ASP A 397 -55.60 17.62 24.12
CA ASP A 397 -56.21 17.11 25.35
C ASP A 397 -56.57 15.61 25.25
N LYS A 398 -56.27 14.97 24.13
CA LYS A 398 -56.50 13.53 23.93
C LYS A 398 -55.34 12.68 24.41
N PRO A 399 -55.63 11.43 24.85
CA PRO A 399 -54.58 10.46 25.14
C PRO A 399 -53.75 10.09 23.89
N ILE A 400 -52.45 9.89 24.06
CA ILE A 400 -51.50 9.52 22.99
C ILE A 400 -51.95 8.28 22.18
N LYS A 401 -52.56 7.30 22.84
CA LYS A 401 -53.10 6.06 22.18
C LYS A 401 -54.08 6.35 21.05
N GLU A 402 -54.73 7.50 21.02
CA GLU A 402 -55.71 7.88 19.97
C GLU A 402 -55.05 8.42 18.71
N VAL A 403 -53.80 8.87 18.81
CA VAL A 403 -53.07 9.53 17.71
C VAL A 403 -51.77 8.86 17.34
N MET A 404 -51.29 7.89 18.15
CA MET A 404 -49.99 7.22 17.90
C MET A 404 -50.03 6.36 16.64
N GLY A 405 -48.93 6.35 15.91
CA GLY A 405 -48.64 5.43 14.82
C GLY A 405 -48.07 4.08 15.30
N LYS A 406 -47.60 3.28 14.35
CA LYS A 406 -46.92 2.01 14.62
C LYS A 406 -45.64 2.22 15.42
N PRO A 407 -45.20 1.23 16.22
CA PRO A 407 -43.93 1.32 16.92
C PRO A 407 -42.76 1.35 15.93
N PHE A 408 -41.69 2.10 16.27
CA PHE A 408 -40.47 2.07 15.50
C PHE A 408 -39.85 0.66 15.51
N PRO A 409 -39.28 0.18 14.37
CA PRO A 409 -38.53 -1.05 14.34
C PRO A 409 -37.34 -0.99 15.30
N ILE A 410 -37.05 -2.16 15.90
CA ILE A 410 -35.93 -2.31 16.86
C ILE A 410 -34.83 -3.16 16.22
N VAL A 411 -33.60 -2.68 16.25
CA VAL A 411 -32.41 -3.39 15.82
C VAL A 411 -31.52 -3.70 17.02
N LYS A 412 -30.67 -4.70 16.89
CA LYS A 412 -29.72 -5.08 17.95
C LYS A 412 -28.42 -4.28 17.81
N PHE A 413 -27.69 -4.19 18.91
CA PHE A 413 -26.30 -3.75 18.91
C PHE A 413 -25.48 -4.57 17.89
N GLY A 414 -24.62 -3.91 17.13
CA GLY A 414 -23.82 -4.53 16.08
C GLY A 414 -24.52 -4.64 14.71
N THR A 415 -25.78 -4.23 14.55
CA THR A 415 -26.46 -4.17 13.26
C THR A 415 -25.79 -3.18 12.33
N SER A 416 -25.57 -3.55 11.05
CA SER A 416 -24.94 -2.67 10.08
C SER A 416 -25.81 -1.46 9.75
N ILE A 417 -25.20 -0.32 9.46
CA ILE A 417 -25.93 0.90 9.09
C ILE A 417 -26.72 0.73 7.79
N GLU A 418 -26.29 -0.17 6.90
CA GLU A 418 -27.02 -0.50 5.69
C GLU A 418 -28.35 -1.20 6.00
N GLU A 419 -28.36 -2.15 6.94
CA GLU A 419 -29.58 -2.81 7.38
C GLU A 419 -30.51 -1.82 8.07
N VAL A 420 -29.98 -0.95 8.94
CA VAL A 420 -30.73 0.12 9.59
C VAL A 420 -31.33 1.06 8.54
N SER A 421 -30.57 1.46 7.53
CA SER A 421 -31.02 2.36 6.46
C SER A 421 -32.22 1.84 5.67
N ARG A 422 -32.32 0.52 5.49
CA ARG A 422 -33.44 -0.13 4.79
C ARG A 422 -34.76 -0.07 5.58
N LEU A 423 -34.69 0.16 6.88
CA LEU A 423 -35.87 0.27 7.73
C LEU A 423 -36.53 1.66 7.68
N PHE A 424 -35.84 2.65 7.16
CA PHE A 424 -36.42 3.98 6.96
C PHE A 424 -37.32 3.99 5.74
N THR A 425 -38.56 4.38 5.95
CA THR A 425 -39.58 4.53 4.91
C THR A 425 -40.27 5.89 5.05
N LYS A 426 -41.33 6.13 4.28
CA LYS A 426 -42.22 7.30 4.47
C LYS A 426 -43.04 7.19 5.75
N GLU A 427 -43.32 5.97 6.19
CA GLU A 427 -44.14 5.69 7.40
C GLU A 427 -43.25 5.47 8.64
N ASN A 428 -41.96 5.36 8.47
CA ASN A 428 -41.00 5.05 9.55
C ASN A 428 -39.79 5.96 9.48
N GLU A 429 -39.77 6.98 10.29
CA GLU A 429 -38.73 8.02 10.27
C GLU A 429 -37.62 7.82 11.31
N ALA A 430 -37.74 6.82 12.19
CA ALA A 430 -36.75 6.47 13.19
C ALA A 430 -36.65 4.97 13.42
N VAL A 431 -35.55 4.51 13.95
CA VAL A 431 -35.26 3.13 14.34
C VAL A 431 -34.77 3.12 15.77
N LEU A 432 -35.21 2.18 16.60
CA LEU A 432 -34.67 1.98 17.94
C LEU A 432 -33.53 0.98 17.88
N ILE A 433 -32.48 1.21 18.65
CA ILE A 433 -31.38 0.26 18.87
C ILE A 433 -31.42 -0.24 20.31
N GLU A 434 -31.36 -1.56 20.51
CA GLU A 434 -31.15 -2.19 21.79
C GLU A 434 -29.63 -2.26 22.05
N LEU A 435 -29.16 -1.57 23.10
CA LEU A 435 -27.75 -1.52 23.50
C LEU A 435 -27.38 -2.78 24.30
N GLU A 436 -26.08 -3.06 24.45
CA GLU A 436 -25.57 -4.22 25.19
C GLU A 436 -26.05 -4.27 26.67
N ASN A 437 -26.31 -3.12 27.28
CA ASN A 437 -26.82 -3.01 28.65
C ASN A 437 -28.36 -3.19 28.75
N GLY A 438 -29.04 -3.52 27.66
CA GLY A 438 -30.50 -3.67 27.59
C GLY A 438 -31.28 -2.35 27.47
N ASN A 439 -30.60 -1.20 27.50
CA ASN A 439 -31.22 0.07 27.22
C ASN A 439 -31.51 0.25 25.75
N HIS A 440 -32.45 1.15 25.43
CA HIS A 440 -32.74 1.49 24.03
C HIS A 440 -32.36 2.93 23.73
N HIS A 441 -31.98 3.16 22.50
CA HIS A 441 -31.73 4.50 21.96
C HIS A 441 -32.41 4.68 20.59
N ILE A 442 -32.53 5.90 20.10
CA ILE A 442 -33.18 6.21 18.82
C ILE A 442 -32.12 6.60 17.78
N ILE A 443 -32.28 6.10 16.57
CA ILE A 443 -31.51 6.48 15.39
C ILE A 443 -32.47 7.16 14.42
N THR A 444 -32.13 8.35 13.95
CA THR A 444 -32.90 9.10 12.98
C THR A 444 -32.17 9.23 11.63
N LYS A 445 -32.85 9.70 10.59
CA LYS A 445 -32.21 10.02 9.31
C LYS A 445 -31.07 11.03 9.46
N TYR A 446 -31.20 11.94 10.44
CA TYR A 446 -30.17 12.94 10.72
C TYR A 446 -28.86 12.31 11.21
N ASP A 447 -28.94 11.33 12.07
CA ASP A 447 -27.77 10.61 12.60
C ASP A 447 -27.03 9.87 11.46
N ILE A 448 -27.78 9.24 10.55
CA ILE A 448 -27.18 8.56 9.39
C ILE A 448 -26.51 9.55 8.45
N ILE A 449 -27.20 10.66 8.11
CA ILE A 449 -26.63 11.70 7.23
C ILE A 449 -25.38 12.32 7.86
N GLY A 450 -25.35 12.53 9.16
CA GLY A 450 -24.20 13.04 9.91
C GLY A 450 -23.01 12.10 9.92
N SER A 451 -23.20 10.79 9.70
CA SER A 451 -22.16 9.78 9.62
C SER A 451 -21.53 9.62 8.22
N ILE A 452 -22.16 10.18 7.18
CA ILE A 452 -21.62 10.19 5.81
C ILE A 452 -20.50 11.23 5.75
N LYS A 453 -19.28 10.76 5.60
CA LYS A 453 -18.08 11.61 5.46
C LYS A 453 -17.74 11.84 4.00
#